data_b3049f5df9696f09f7d9202fe56a7b64
#
_entry.id   b3049f5df9696f09f7d9202fe56a7b64
#
_cell.length_a   1.000
_cell.length_b   1.000
_cell.length_c   1.000
_cell.angle_alpha   90.00
_cell.angle_beta   90.00
_cell.angle_gamma   90.00
#
_symmetry.space_group_name_H-M   'P 1'
#
loop_
_entity.id
_entity.type
_entity.pdbx_description
1 polymer ?
#
loop_
_entity_poly.entity_id
_entity_poly.type
_entity_poly.pdbx_seq_one_letter_code
_entity_poly.pdbx_strand_id
1 'polypeptide(L)'
;MTEGAGKGRKRGGAVSIGMTRGELAFCIMSILALLLSFCFADTAIGAMSEGMKLCIGVVVPSLFPFMVFSDILVSSGGARLIAMPFSRPVKRLFGIGKEGSVALVLGMLCGFPVGTRAALSLYSEGKISRGETEHLLCFCNGPSAAFLINAVGLSLFGSRDFGILLYCSQMLSSLVVGLAARSYFKNKSSDLALMLSFAEERGRERGILPTITRAVTGASEGMVSICAFVIFFSALTGVLREILSRFGANEAVSAALLGFFEMTGGVSAVSTLSLPLSCLLAAAIVGWSGLSVHFQMIGLCGEKRMALAPYFASKLATAALNVALVAIGMSLLGEKIAFATPSAPPVFLTPTVTPVHLLSVAVLALGVRKKVR
;
A
#
# COMPACT_ATOMS: atom_id res chain seq x y z
N MET A 1 72.35 12.96 -33.50
CA MET A 1 71.74 14.19 -33.98
C MET A 1 70.36 13.85 -34.42
N THR A 2 69.23 14.24 -33.87
CA THR A 2 68.75 15.16 -32.90
C THR A 2 67.35 14.61 -32.50
N GLU A 3 67.15 14.33 -31.31
CA GLU A 3 66.11 14.74 -30.35
C GLU A 3 64.88 15.40 -30.93
N GLY A 4 63.72 14.85 -30.59
CA GLY A 4 62.40 15.40 -30.73
C GLY A 4 61.50 14.89 -29.64
N ALA A 5 61.66 15.44 -28.42
CA ALA A 5 60.77 15.16 -27.27
C ALA A 5 59.39 15.82 -27.48
N GLY A 6 58.39 15.03 -27.83
CA GLY A 6 57.01 15.43 -27.87
C GLY A 6 56.33 15.28 -26.50
N LYS A 7 56.20 16.38 -25.73
CA LYS A 7 55.41 16.49 -24.50
C LYS A 7 53.92 16.19 -24.79
N GLY A 8 53.52 14.98 -24.53
CA GLY A 8 52.11 14.60 -24.46
C GLY A 8 51.40 15.28 -23.28
N ARG A 9 50.76 16.37 -23.53
CA ARG A 9 49.88 17.12 -22.59
C ARG A 9 48.65 16.25 -22.32
N LYS A 10 48.64 15.54 -21.18
CA LYS A 10 47.42 14.87 -20.67
C LYS A 10 46.37 15.95 -20.45
N ARG A 11 45.43 16.08 -21.39
CA ARG A 11 44.19 16.80 -21.17
C ARG A 11 43.41 16.02 -20.10
N GLY A 12 43.26 16.62 -18.93
CA GLY A 12 42.35 16.15 -17.89
C GLY A 12 40.97 15.96 -18.51
N GLY A 13 40.53 14.71 -18.63
CA GLY A 13 39.18 14.38 -19.07
C GLY A 13 38.20 14.95 -18.05
N ALA A 14 37.55 16.01 -18.37
CA ALA A 14 36.35 16.42 -17.68
C ALA A 14 35.35 15.25 -17.82
N VAL A 15 35.05 14.59 -16.71
CA VAL A 15 34.00 13.59 -16.64
C VAL A 15 32.69 14.36 -16.94
N SER A 16 32.22 14.30 -18.18
CA SER A 16 30.92 14.81 -18.53
C SER A 16 29.90 13.88 -17.87
N ILE A 17 29.35 14.28 -16.76
CA ILE A 17 28.22 13.60 -16.12
C ILE A 17 27.01 13.84 -17.03
N GLY A 18 26.82 12.96 -18.01
CA GLY A 18 25.70 13.02 -18.95
C GLY A 18 24.38 12.63 -18.26
N MET A 19 23.98 13.45 -17.27
CA MET A 19 22.70 13.28 -16.58
C MET A 19 21.55 13.80 -17.43
N THR A 20 20.47 13.06 -17.49
CA THR A 20 19.20 13.54 -18.04
C THR A 20 18.63 14.66 -17.14
N ARG A 21 17.76 15.50 -17.70
CA ARG A 21 17.09 16.56 -16.93
C ARG A 21 16.33 16.00 -15.70
N GLY A 22 15.77 14.81 -15.82
CA GLY A 22 15.07 14.12 -14.71
C GLY A 22 16.02 13.67 -13.60
N GLU A 23 17.17 13.09 -13.98
CA GLU A 23 18.20 12.68 -13.01
C GLU A 23 18.82 13.88 -12.28
N LEU A 24 19.05 14.98 -13.00
CA LEU A 24 19.55 16.21 -12.39
C LEU A 24 18.54 16.79 -11.38
N ALA A 25 17.25 16.87 -11.75
CA ALA A 25 16.18 17.33 -10.86
C ALA A 25 16.08 16.41 -9.61
N PHE A 26 16.17 15.12 -9.78
CA PHE A 26 16.16 14.16 -8.68
C PHE A 26 17.38 14.35 -7.74
N CYS A 27 18.58 14.54 -8.29
CA CYS A 27 19.78 14.85 -7.49
C CYS A 27 19.62 16.15 -6.69
N ILE A 28 19.12 17.22 -7.32
CA ILE A 28 18.89 18.50 -6.64
C ILE A 28 17.88 18.32 -5.50
N MET A 29 16.76 17.64 -5.76
CA MET A 29 15.76 17.35 -4.73
C MET A 29 16.35 16.53 -3.58
N SER A 30 17.18 15.53 -3.87
CA SER A 30 17.82 14.68 -2.84
C SER A 30 18.81 15.50 -1.99
N ILE A 31 19.60 16.37 -2.60
CA ILE A 31 20.50 17.28 -1.88
C ILE A 31 19.70 18.27 -1.02
N LEU A 32 18.63 18.83 -1.54
CA LEU A 32 17.76 19.74 -0.80
C LEU A 32 17.12 19.02 0.41
N ALA A 33 16.60 17.81 0.22
CA ALA A 33 16.02 17.01 1.30
C ALA A 33 17.06 16.69 2.38
N LEU A 34 18.29 16.37 1.98
CA LEU A 34 19.39 16.14 2.91
C LEU A 34 19.73 17.40 3.72
N LEU A 35 19.90 18.55 3.06
CA LEU A 35 20.18 19.83 3.72
C LEU A 35 19.06 20.23 4.67
N LEU A 36 17.79 20.09 4.26
CA LEU A 36 16.63 20.34 5.12
C LEU A 36 16.62 19.40 6.33
N SER A 37 16.96 18.13 6.16
CA SER A 37 17.06 17.19 7.28
C SER A 37 18.17 17.58 8.27
N PHE A 38 19.26 18.18 7.83
CA PHE A 38 20.29 18.73 8.72
C PHE A 38 19.80 20.04 9.40
N CYS A 39 19.17 20.95 8.67
CA CYS A 39 18.68 22.20 9.25
C CYS A 39 17.57 21.98 10.30
N PHE A 40 16.78 20.91 10.15
CA PHE A 40 15.69 20.51 11.04
C PHE A 40 15.96 19.16 11.71
N ALA A 41 17.22 18.92 12.13
CA ALA A 41 17.65 17.61 12.63
C ALA A 41 16.81 17.10 13.81
N ASP A 42 16.53 17.95 14.79
CA ASP A 42 15.72 17.58 15.96
C ASP A 42 14.30 17.16 15.58
N THR A 43 13.69 17.91 14.65
CA THR A 43 12.34 17.59 14.12
C THR A 43 12.36 16.28 13.34
N ALA A 44 13.37 16.07 12.49
CA ALA A 44 13.50 14.85 11.71
C ALA A 44 13.69 13.63 12.62
N ILE A 45 14.59 13.72 13.61
CA ILE A 45 14.87 12.64 14.59
C ILE A 45 13.60 12.36 15.43
N GLY A 46 12.92 13.38 15.90
CA GLY A 46 11.66 13.24 16.63
C GLY A 46 10.59 12.51 15.80
N ALA A 47 10.39 12.92 14.55
CA ALA A 47 9.45 12.30 13.62
C ALA A 47 9.84 10.85 13.27
N MET A 48 11.13 10.55 13.09
CA MET A 48 11.61 9.17 12.91
C MET A 48 11.34 8.30 14.14
N SER A 49 11.54 8.84 15.34
CA SER A 49 11.25 8.13 16.59
C SER A 49 9.76 7.77 16.69
N GLU A 50 8.88 8.70 16.35
CA GLU A 50 7.43 8.44 16.30
C GLU A 50 7.07 7.40 15.21
N GLY A 51 7.68 7.50 14.02
CA GLY A 51 7.54 6.49 12.97
C GLY A 51 7.99 5.10 13.41
N MET A 52 9.08 5.02 14.18
CA MET A 52 9.57 3.75 14.74
C MET A 52 8.61 3.17 15.80
N LYS A 53 8.08 4.00 16.69
CA LYS A 53 7.06 3.59 17.66
C LYS A 53 5.81 3.06 16.95
N LEU A 54 5.39 3.74 15.89
CA LEU A 54 4.27 3.30 15.05
C LEU A 54 4.56 1.93 14.40
N CYS A 55 5.76 1.73 13.87
CA CYS A 55 6.16 0.43 13.29
C CYS A 55 6.06 -0.69 14.32
N ILE A 56 6.70 -0.53 15.49
CA ILE A 56 6.78 -1.58 16.52
C ILE A 56 5.41 -1.79 17.19
N GLY A 57 4.70 -0.71 17.50
CA GLY A 57 3.45 -0.78 18.26
C GLY A 57 2.23 -1.16 17.44
N VAL A 58 2.22 -0.86 16.15
CA VAL A 58 1.02 -1.00 15.31
C VAL A 58 1.29 -1.81 14.04
N VAL A 59 2.24 -1.37 13.22
CA VAL A 59 2.43 -1.92 11.86
C VAL A 59 2.86 -3.39 11.93
N VAL A 60 3.91 -3.69 12.70
CA VAL A 60 4.42 -5.06 12.83
C VAL A 60 3.38 -6.01 13.44
N PRO A 61 2.77 -5.74 14.61
CA PRO A 61 1.79 -6.65 15.19
C PRO A 61 0.54 -6.84 14.33
N SER A 62 0.12 -5.82 13.60
CA SER A 62 -1.10 -5.88 12.78
C SER A 62 -0.91 -6.52 11.41
N LEU A 63 0.26 -6.37 10.79
CA LEU A 63 0.46 -6.82 9.41
C LEU A 63 1.29 -8.11 9.30
N PHE A 64 2.32 -8.28 10.13
CA PHE A 64 3.24 -9.40 10.02
C PHE A 64 2.56 -10.79 10.08
N PRO A 65 1.66 -11.08 11.04
CA PRO A 65 0.97 -12.36 11.07
C PRO A 65 0.15 -12.61 9.80
N PHE A 66 -0.55 -11.57 9.31
CA PHE A 66 -1.35 -11.68 8.08
C PHE A 66 -0.48 -11.91 6.84
N MET A 67 0.70 -11.30 6.77
CA MET A 67 1.66 -11.55 5.69
C MET A 67 2.14 -13.00 5.71
N VAL A 68 2.53 -13.54 6.86
CA VAL A 68 2.96 -14.92 7.02
C VAL A 68 1.85 -15.89 6.64
N PHE A 69 0.65 -15.74 7.21
CA PHE A 69 -0.48 -16.63 6.91
C PHE A 69 -0.93 -16.53 5.46
N SER A 70 -0.91 -15.34 4.86
CA SER A 70 -1.22 -15.15 3.44
C SER A 70 -0.23 -15.91 2.57
N ASP A 71 1.08 -15.79 2.84
CA ASP A 71 2.13 -16.48 2.08
C ASP A 71 2.02 -18.02 2.24
N ILE A 72 1.71 -18.51 3.44
CA ILE A 72 1.43 -19.94 3.67
C ILE A 72 0.21 -20.38 2.88
N LEU A 73 -0.90 -19.63 2.93
CA LEU A 73 -2.14 -19.97 2.21
C LEU A 73 -1.94 -20.00 0.70
N VAL A 74 -1.21 -19.03 0.16
CA VAL A 74 -0.90 -18.98 -1.29
C VAL A 74 0.01 -20.16 -1.68
N SER A 75 1.07 -20.40 -0.94
CA SER A 75 2.06 -21.46 -1.23
C SER A 75 1.49 -22.87 -1.06
N SER A 76 0.64 -23.10 -0.05
CA SER A 76 -0.02 -24.39 0.19
C SER A 76 -1.19 -24.65 -0.75
N GLY A 77 -1.66 -23.64 -1.50
CA GLY A 77 -2.89 -23.70 -2.30
C GLY A 77 -4.17 -23.56 -1.47
N GLY A 78 -4.09 -23.40 -0.15
CA GLY A 78 -5.24 -23.21 0.75
C GLY A 78 -6.04 -21.94 0.45
N ALA A 79 -5.37 -20.90 -0.03
CA ALA A 79 -6.01 -19.64 -0.45
C ALA A 79 -7.07 -19.85 -1.57
N ARG A 80 -6.95 -20.92 -2.38
CA ARG A 80 -7.98 -21.29 -3.38
C ARG A 80 -9.31 -21.65 -2.73
N LEU A 81 -9.30 -22.28 -1.55
CA LEU A 81 -10.52 -22.67 -0.83
C LEU A 81 -11.32 -21.40 -0.42
N ILE A 82 -10.62 -20.37 0.04
CA ILE A 82 -11.21 -19.07 0.45
C ILE A 82 -11.76 -18.33 -0.78
N ALA A 83 -10.99 -18.31 -1.86
CA ALA A 83 -11.36 -17.59 -3.07
C ALA A 83 -12.40 -18.32 -3.94
N MET A 84 -12.62 -19.63 -3.72
CA MET A 84 -13.50 -20.45 -4.53
C MET A 84 -14.93 -19.87 -4.69
N PRO A 85 -15.64 -19.43 -3.62
CA PRO A 85 -16.96 -18.86 -3.77
C PRO A 85 -16.99 -17.55 -4.58
N PHE A 86 -15.88 -16.79 -4.55
CA PHE A 86 -15.75 -15.51 -5.25
C PHE A 86 -15.19 -15.66 -6.66
N SER A 87 -14.62 -16.81 -7.02
CA SER A 87 -13.92 -16.99 -8.30
C SER A 87 -14.81 -16.79 -9.54
N ARG A 88 -16.09 -17.22 -9.47
CA ARG A 88 -17.05 -17.03 -10.58
C ARG A 88 -17.43 -15.55 -10.77
N PRO A 89 -17.90 -14.81 -9.74
CA PRO A 89 -18.20 -13.40 -9.87
C PRO A 89 -16.95 -12.57 -10.23
N VAL A 90 -15.78 -12.85 -9.64
CA VAL A 90 -14.53 -12.15 -9.96
C VAL A 90 -14.16 -12.35 -11.43
N LYS A 91 -14.22 -13.58 -11.94
CA LYS A 91 -13.99 -13.87 -13.38
C LYS A 91 -14.98 -13.15 -14.28
N ARG A 92 -16.26 -13.15 -13.91
CA ARG A 92 -17.31 -12.52 -14.72
C ARG A 92 -17.18 -11.00 -14.76
N LEU A 93 -16.89 -10.36 -13.62
CA LEU A 93 -16.82 -8.91 -13.48
C LEU A 93 -15.47 -8.36 -13.95
N PHE A 94 -14.37 -8.93 -13.50
CA PHE A 94 -13.03 -8.39 -13.71
C PHE A 94 -12.21 -9.13 -14.78
N GLY A 95 -12.65 -10.30 -15.23
CA GLY A 95 -11.88 -11.13 -16.15
C GLY A 95 -10.68 -11.84 -15.53
N ILE A 96 -10.55 -11.80 -14.21
CA ILE A 96 -9.46 -12.38 -13.43
C ILE A 96 -9.72 -13.87 -13.20
N GLY A 97 -8.69 -14.70 -13.38
CA GLY A 97 -8.77 -16.16 -13.20
C GLY A 97 -9.01 -16.58 -11.74
N LYS A 98 -9.19 -17.90 -11.56
CA LYS A 98 -9.40 -18.47 -10.21
C LYS A 98 -8.22 -18.18 -9.25
N GLU A 99 -7.02 -18.23 -9.78
CA GLU A 99 -5.79 -17.98 -9.01
C GLU A 99 -5.70 -16.51 -8.59
N GLY A 100 -5.91 -15.58 -9.52
CA GLY A 100 -5.88 -14.14 -9.24
C GLY A 100 -7.00 -13.70 -8.28
N SER A 101 -8.14 -14.42 -8.26
CA SER A 101 -9.20 -14.17 -7.28
C SER A 101 -8.71 -14.31 -5.82
N VAL A 102 -7.67 -15.11 -5.58
CA VAL A 102 -7.04 -15.27 -4.27
C VAL A 102 -6.42 -13.96 -3.81
N ALA A 103 -5.62 -13.33 -4.68
CA ALA A 103 -4.96 -12.06 -4.36
C ALA A 103 -5.98 -10.93 -4.12
N LEU A 104 -7.05 -10.90 -4.91
CA LEU A 104 -8.13 -9.95 -4.72
C LEU A 104 -8.81 -10.10 -3.36
N VAL A 105 -9.24 -11.32 -3.02
CA VAL A 105 -9.94 -11.60 -1.75
C VAL A 105 -9.04 -11.31 -0.55
N LEU A 106 -7.78 -11.75 -0.59
CA LEU A 106 -6.82 -11.47 0.48
C LEU A 106 -6.53 -9.97 0.60
N GLY A 107 -6.37 -9.28 -0.53
CA GLY A 107 -6.14 -7.83 -0.55
C GLY A 107 -7.30 -7.04 0.02
N MET A 108 -8.54 -7.46 -0.25
CA MET A 108 -9.72 -6.80 0.30
C MET A 108 -9.91 -7.07 1.79
N LEU A 109 -9.62 -8.27 2.26
CA LEU A 109 -9.77 -8.62 3.69
C LEU A 109 -8.63 -8.05 4.55
N CYS A 110 -7.40 -8.26 4.11
CA CYS A 110 -6.20 -7.92 4.89
C CYS A 110 -5.59 -6.56 4.51
N GLY A 111 -5.93 -6.03 3.33
CA GLY A 111 -5.42 -4.78 2.83
C GLY A 111 -3.98 -4.86 2.28
N PHE A 112 -3.39 -3.67 2.03
CA PHE A 112 -1.97 -3.55 1.68
C PHE A 112 -1.10 -3.95 2.90
N PRO A 113 0.02 -4.67 2.73
CA PRO A 113 0.60 -5.12 1.45
C PRO A 113 0.17 -6.54 1.02
N VAL A 114 -0.74 -7.18 1.74
CA VAL A 114 -1.06 -8.61 1.58
C VAL A 114 -1.57 -8.92 0.16
N GLY A 115 -2.49 -8.12 -0.37
CA GLY A 115 -3.01 -8.30 -1.73
C GLY A 115 -1.91 -8.18 -2.80
N THR A 116 -1.05 -7.16 -2.68
CA THR A 116 0.09 -6.97 -3.56
C THR A 116 1.06 -8.15 -3.52
N ARG A 117 1.44 -8.62 -2.33
CA ARG A 117 2.34 -9.77 -2.16
C ARG A 117 1.73 -11.04 -2.75
N ALA A 118 0.45 -11.30 -2.50
CA ALA A 118 -0.25 -12.44 -3.05
C ALA A 118 -0.27 -12.41 -4.60
N ALA A 119 -0.57 -11.26 -5.20
CA ALA A 119 -0.54 -11.12 -6.66
C ALA A 119 0.86 -11.35 -7.24
N LEU A 120 1.89 -10.75 -6.63
CA LEU A 120 3.28 -10.90 -7.07
C LEU A 120 3.83 -12.33 -6.85
N SER A 121 3.40 -13.02 -5.79
CA SER A 121 3.76 -14.43 -5.55
C SER A 121 3.13 -15.33 -6.62
N LEU A 122 1.84 -15.16 -6.90
CA LEU A 122 1.14 -15.92 -7.94
C LEU A 122 1.75 -15.69 -9.33
N TYR A 123 2.17 -14.46 -9.64
CA TYR A 123 2.90 -14.14 -10.86
C TYR A 123 4.26 -14.84 -10.91
N SER A 124 5.05 -14.75 -9.83
CA SER A 124 6.35 -15.43 -9.75
C SER A 124 6.25 -16.94 -9.84
N GLU A 125 5.12 -17.52 -9.46
CA GLU A 125 4.84 -18.94 -9.57
C GLU A 125 4.24 -19.33 -10.93
N GLY A 126 4.13 -18.39 -11.89
CA GLY A 126 3.53 -18.62 -13.21
C GLY A 126 2.04 -18.95 -13.18
N LYS A 127 1.32 -18.64 -12.10
CA LYS A 127 -0.10 -18.95 -11.94
C LYS A 127 -1.03 -17.90 -12.51
N ILE A 128 -0.57 -16.67 -12.63
CA ILE A 128 -1.28 -15.55 -13.27
C ILE A 128 -0.34 -14.80 -14.22
N SER A 129 -0.92 -14.19 -15.27
CA SER A 129 -0.14 -13.42 -16.24
C SER A 129 0.32 -12.08 -15.67
N ARG A 130 1.28 -11.45 -16.36
CA ARG A 130 1.72 -10.08 -16.04
C ARG A 130 0.55 -9.10 -16.13
N GLY A 131 -0.25 -9.17 -17.18
CA GLY A 131 -1.41 -8.28 -17.36
C GLY A 131 -2.45 -8.45 -16.26
N GLU A 132 -2.70 -9.70 -15.82
CA GLU A 132 -3.58 -9.98 -14.69
C GLU A 132 -3.02 -9.45 -13.36
N THR A 133 -1.70 -9.55 -13.17
CA THR A 133 -1.02 -8.98 -12.00
C THR A 133 -1.13 -7.46 -11.98
N GLU A 134 -0.78 -6.79 -13.08
CA GLU A 134 -0.88 -5.33 -13.22
C GLU A 134 -2.32 -4.85 -13.00
N HIS A 135 -3.32 -5.59 -13.49
CA HIS A 135 -4.73 -5.31 -13.23
C HIS A 135 -5.07 -5.42 -11.75
N LEU A 136 -4.66 -6.51 -11.08
CA LEU A 136 -4.87 -6.69 -9.64
C LEU A 136 -4.24 -5.56 -8.83
N LEU A 137 -3.00 -5.15 -9.15
CA LEU A 137 -2.32 -4.05 -8.47
C LEU A 137 -3.09 -2.73 -8.54
N CYS A 138 -3.97 -2.53 -9.52
CA CYS A 138 -4.79 -1.33 -9.61
C CYS A 138 -5.83 -1.22 -8.49
N PHE A 139 -6.28 -2.34 -7.88
CA PHE A 139 -7.42 -2.29 -6.96
C PHE A 139 -7.41 -3.28 -5.77
N CYS A 140 -6.44 -4.22 -5.69
CA CYS A 140 -6.36 -5.17 -4.57
C CYS A 140 -5.51 -4.69 -3.38
N ASN A 141 -5.12 -3.42 -3.33
CA ASN A 141 -4.13 -2.89 -2.38
C ASN A 141 -4.61 -1.64 -1.64
N GLY A 142 -5.85 -1.65 -1.19
CA GLY A 142 -6.39 -0.62 -0.30
C GLY A 142 -5.95 -0.81 1.16
N PRO A 143 -6.24 0.17 2.04
CA PRO A 143 -6.08 0.02 3.48
C PRO A 143 -7.02 -1.06 4.05
N SER A 144 -6.61 -1.70 5.15
CA SER A 144 -7.41 -2.74 5.79
C SER A 144 -8.64 -2.19 6.52
N ALA A 145 -9.67 -3.04 6.73
CA ALA A 145 -10.83 -2.70 7.53
C ALA A 145 -10.44 -2.27 8.96
N ALA A 146 -9.49 -2.99 9.57
CA ALA A 146 -9.01 -2.67 10.91
C ALA A 146 -8.41 -1.26 11.00
N PHE A 147 -7.64 -0.85 10.00
CA PHE A 147 -7.08 0.50 9.95
C PHE A 147 -8.18 1.56 9.77
N LEU A 148 -9.06 1.40 8.79
CA LEU A 148 -10.06 2.42 8.50
C LEU A 148 -11.16 2.54 9.56
N ILE A 149 -11.62 1.41 10.13
CA ILE A 149 -12.71 1.42 11.11
C ILE A 149 -12.18 1.80 12.50
N ASN A 150 -11.09 1.18 12.94
CA ASN A 150 -10.61 1.37 14.32
C ASN A 150 -9.64 2.54 14.43
N ALA A 151 -8.56 2.58 13.63
CA ALA A 151 -7.57 3.65 13.76
C ALA A 151 -8.12 4.98 13.23
N VAL A 152 -8.66 5.01 12.02
CA VAL A 152 -9.16 6.25 11.44
C VAL A 152 -10.52 6.62 12.05
N GLY A 153 -11.53 5.77 11.90
CA GLY A 153 -12.89 6.08 12.32
C GLY A 153 -12.98 6.29 13.83
N LEU A 154 -12.66 5.27 14.61
CA LEU A 154 -12.86 5.33 16.06
C LEU A 154 -11.81 6.18 16.77
N SER A 155 -10.51 5.99 16.50
CA SER A 155 -9.46 6.67 17.27
C SER A 155 -9.22 8.12 16.83
N LEU A 156 -9.23 8.41 15.51
CA LEU A 156 -8.94 9.76 15.03
C LEU A 156 -10.19 10.62 14.89
N PHE A 157 -11.30 10.06 14.38
CA PHE A 157 -12.54 10.81 14.14
C PHE A 157 -13.59 10.64 15.27
N GLY A 158 -13.34 9.77 16.25
CA GLY A 158 -14.31 9.49 17.31
C GLY A 158 -15.61 8.87 16.80
N SER A 159 -15.62 8.29 15.59
CA SER A 159 -16.81 7.75 14.93
C SER A 159 -16.55 6.44 14.23
N ARG A 160 -17.03 5.35 14.82
CA ARG A 160 -16.97 4.03 14.18
C ARG A 160 -17.78 3.99 12.90
N ASP A 161 -18.94 4.67 12.87
CA ASP A 161 -19.84 4.68 11.71
C ASP A 161 -19.18 5.40 10.53
N PHE A 162 -18.46 6.51 10.78
CA PHE A 162 -17.63 7.12 9.76
C PHE A 162 -16.54 6.18 9.26
N GLY A 163 -15.86 5.44 10.15
CA GLY A 163 -14.87 4.44 9.78
C GLY A 163 -15.45 3.34 8.88
N ILE A 164 -16.68 2.88 9.16
CA ILE A 164 -17.38 1.90 8.33
C ILE A 164 -17.73 2.52 6.97
N LEU A 165 -18.27 3.74 6.94
CA LEU A 165 -18.58 4.47 5.71
C LEU A 165 -17.32 4.60 4.85
N LEU A 166 -16.21 5.04 5.43
CA LEU A 166 -14.93 5.23 4.74
C LEU A 166 -14.41 3.90 4.17
N TYR A 167 -14.50 2.80 4.93
CA TYR A 167 -14.09 1.47 4.46
C TYR A 167 -14.99 0.98 3.31
N CYS A 168 -16.31 1.07 3.44
CA CYS A 168 -17.24 0.66 2.40
C CYS A 168 -17.04 1.49 1.12
N SER A 169 -16.86 2.80 1.25
CA SER A 169 -16.59 3.70 0.13
C SER A 169 -15.26 3.35 -0.56
N GLN A 170 -14.21 3.09 0.21
CA GLN A 170 -12.90 2.68 -0.31
C GLN A 170 -12.99 1.35 -1.07
N MET A 171 -13.67 0.35 -0.51
CA MET A 171 -13.89 -0.95 -1.14
C MET A 171 -14.65 -0.79 -2.46
N LEU A 172 -15.76 -0.05 -2.44
CA LEU A 172 -16.58 0.18 -3.63
C LEU A 172 -15.81 0.94 -4.71
N SER A 173 -15.09 2.00 -4.33
CA SER A 173 -14.24 2.77 -5.24
C SER A 173 -13.19 1.88 -5.92
N SER A 174 -12.50 1.05 -5.15
CA SER A 174 -11.50 0.11 -5.67
C SER A 174 -12.12 -0.90 -6.64
N LEU A 175 -13.29 -1.45 -6.32
CA LEU A 175 -13.99 -2.40 -7.21
C LEU A 175 -14.44 -1.74 -8.52
N VAL A 176 -14.99 -0.51 -8.45
CA VAL A 176 -15.41 0.25 -9.64
C VAL A 176 -14.21 0.55 -10.54
N VAL A 177 -13.09 0.98 -9.96
CA VAL A 177 -11.85 1.22 -10.71
C VAL A 177 -11.31 -0.07 -11.32
N GLY A 178 -11.31 -1.19 -10.58
CA GLY A 178 -10.92 -2.50 -11.09
C GLY A 178 -11.80 -2.94 -12.26
N LEU A 179 -13.11 -2.68 -12.21
CA LEU A 179 -14.03 -2.98 -13.29
C LEU A 179 -13.75 -2.09 -14.53
N ALA A 180 -13.52 -0.81 -14.34
CA ALA A 180 -13.18 0.12 -15.43
C ALA A 180 -11.84 -0.24 -16.09
N ALA A 181 -10.83 -0.63 -15.28
CA ALA A 181 -9.52 -1.03 -15.78
C ALA A 181 -9.53 -2.35 -16.58
N ARG A 182 -10.57 -3.17 -16.44
CA ARG A 182 -10.69 -4.46 -17.14
C ARG A 182 -10.49 -4.35 -18.65
N SER A 183 -11.09 -3.35 -19.28
CA SER A 183 -11.00 -3.16 -20.74
C SER A 183 -9.56 -2.92 -21.20
N TYR A 184 -8.78 -2.19 -20.43
CA TYR A 184 -7.38 -1.92 -20.69
C TYR A 184 -6.51 -3.18 -20.62
N PHE A 185 -6.78 -4.07 -19.64
CA PHE A 185 -5.99 -5.27 -19.42
C PHE A 185 -6.45 -6.50 -20.20
N LYS A 186 -7.65 -6.48 -20.80
CA LYS A 186 -8.22 -7.62 -21.54
C LYS A 186 -7.31 -8.16 -22.63
N ASN A 187 -6.57 -7.29 -23.33
CA ASN A 187 -5.70 -7.67 -24.43
C ASN A 187 -4.25 -7.98 -24.01
N LYS A 188 -3.90 -7.77 -22.72
CA LYS A 188 -2.55 -8.01 -22.19
C LYS A 188 -2.39 -9.37 -21.51
N SER A 189 -3.42 -10.19 -21.48
CA SER A 189 -3.44 -11.47 -20.76
C SER A 189 -2.73 -12.63 -21.47
N SER A 190 -2.06 -12.41 -22.62
CA SER A 190 -1.59 -13.48 -23.51
C SER A 190 -0.10 -13.85 -23.39
N ASP A 191 0.61 -13.43 -22.36
CA ASP A 191 2.03 -13.81 -22.15
C ASP A 191 2.20 -15.22 -21.57
N LEU A 192 1.59 -16.22 -22.23
CA LEU A 192 1.68 -17.63 -21.83
C LEU A 192 3.13 -18.16 -21.92
N ALA A 193 3.93 -17.67 -22.85
CA ALA A 193 5.33 -18.09 -23.02
C ALA A 193 6.21 -17.66 -21.84
N LEU A 194 5.96 -16.48 -21.27
CA LEU A 194 6.68 -16.00 -20.09
C LEU A 194 6.29 -16.78 -18.82
N MET A 195 5.04 -17.24 -18.74
CA MET A 195 4.54 -18.06 -17.62
C MET A 195 5.25 -19.41 -17.54
N LEU A 196 5.59 -20.02 -18.67
CA LEU A 196 6.27 -21.32 -18.70
C LEU A 196 7.73 -21.23 -18.26
N SER A 197 8.43 -20.13 -18.58
CA SER A 197 9.84 -19.94 -18.19
C SER A 197 10.06 -19.76 -16.67
N PHE A 198 9.12 -19.12 -15.98
CA PHE A 198 9.20 -18.95 -14.51
C PHE A 198 8.79 -20.20 -13.72
N ALA A 199 8.02 -21.11 -14.32
CA ALA A 199 7.60 -22.35 -13.67
C ALA A 199 8.71 -23.40 -13.57
N GLU A 200 9.69 -23.36 -14.50
CA GLU A 200 10.82 -24.31 -14.57
C GLU A 200 11.90 -24.02 -13.52
N GLU A 201 12.13 -22.76 -13.13
CA GLU A 201 13.26 -22.39 -12.26
C GLU A 201 13.03 -22.67 -10.76
N ARG A 202 11.82 -22.97 -10.30
CA ARG A 202 11.55 -23.24 -8.86
C ARG A 202 11.21 -24.70 -8.62
N GLY A 203 12.25 -25.49 -8.41
CA GLY A 203 12.13 -26.81 -7.75
C GLY A 203 11.31 -26.66 -6.47
N ARG A 204 10.09 -27.21 -6.46
CA ARG A 204 9.21 -27.21 -5.29
C ARG A 204 9.85 -28.04 -4.19
N GLU A 205 10.45 -27.42 -3.22
CA GLU A 205 10.59 -28.04 -1.91
C GLU A 205 9.17 -28.26 -1.35
N ARG A 206 8.70 -29.49 -1.46
CA ARG A 206 7.41 -29.91 -0.92
C ARG A 206 7.62 -30.29 0.55
N GLY A 207 7.06 -29.48 1.47
CA GLY A 207 7.10 -29.77 2.89
C GLY A 207 6.47 -28.64 3.73
N ILE A 208 5.93 -29.00 4.87
CA ILE A 208 5.30 -28.02 5.78
C ILE A 208 6.36 -27.06 6.34
N LEU A 209 7.48 -27.61 6.84
CA LEU A 209 8.55 -26.81 7.45
C LEU A 209 9.18 -25.80 6.48
N PRO A 210 9.65 -26.18 5.28
CA PRO A 210 10.17 -25.23 4.30
C PRO A 210 9.17 -24.14 3.90
N THR A 211 7.88 -24.51 3.82
CA THR A 211 6.82 -23.52 3.49
C THR A 211 6.67 -22.48 4.59
N ILE A 212 6.65 -22.89 5.86
CA ILE A 212 6.56 -21.97 7.00
C ILE A 212 7.81 -21.08 7.07
N THR A 213 9.00 -21.68 6.99
CA THR A 213 10.27 -20.91 7.05
C THR A 213 10.34 -19.85 5.97
N ARG A 214 10.00 -20.20 4.72
CA ARG A 214 9.98 -19.27 3.60
C ARG A 214 8.92 -18.16 3.78
N ALA A 215 7.74 -18.50 4.28
CA ALA A 215 6.69 -17.52 4.55
C ALA A 215 7.12 -16.53 5.63
N VAL A 216 7.76 -17.01 6.71
CA VAL A 216 8.25 -16.15 7.79
C VAL A 216 9.40 -15.27 7.31
N THR A 217 10.41 -15.81 6.62
CA THR A 217 11.55 -15.01 6.11
C THR A 217 11.09 -13.97 5.08
N GLY A 218 10.28 -14.37 4.10
CA GLY A 218 9.75 -13.44 3.10
C GLY A 218 8.86 -12.35 3.70
N ALA A 219 8.03 -12.70 4.69
CA ALA A 219 7.24 -11.71 5.42
C ALA A 219 8.14 -10.75 6.23
N SER A 220 9.22 -11.26 6.85
CA SER A 220 10.18 -10.44 7.60
C SER A 220 10.89 -9.43 6.70
N GLU A 221 11.39 -9.83 5.54
CA GLU A 221 12.01 -8.95 4.56
C GLU A 221 11.05 -7.84 4.10
N GLY A 222 9.82 -8.23 3.79
CA GLY A 222 8.77 -7.27 3.43
C GLY A 222 8.45 -6.31 4.56
N MET A 223 8.41 -6.79 5.81
CA MET A 223 8.10 -5.97 6.99
C MET A 223 9.21 -4.96 7.28
N VAL A 224 10.48 -5.37 7.19
CA VAL A 224 11.63 -4.45 7.34
C VAL A 224 11.57 -3.34 6.28
N SER A 225 11.26 -3.69 5.03
CA SER A 225 11.08 -2.70 3.97
C SER A 225 9.95 -1.71 4.29
N ILE A 226 8.79 -2.20 4.73
CA ILE A 226 7.64 -1.35 5.11
C ILE A 226 8.03 -0.39 6.22
N CYS A 227 8.65 -0.89 7.30
CA CYS A 227 9.10 -0.07 8.41
C CYS A 227 10.12 1.00 7.97
N ALA A 228 11.07 0.65 7.11
CA ALA A 228 12.04 1.59 6.56
C ALA A 228 11.35 2.75 5.80
N PHE A 229 10.37 2.44 4.96
CA PHE A 229 9.59 3.47 4.26
C PHE A 229 8.76 4.32 5.24
N VAL A 230 8.11 3.73 6.23
CA VAL A 230 7.34 4.48 7.24
C VAL A 230 8.25 5.45 7.98
N ILE A 231 9.41 5.00 8.48
CA ILE A 231 10.37 5.83 9.22
C ILE A 231 10.91 6.96 8.33
N PHE A 232 11.31 6.64 7.09
CA PHE A 232 11.83 7.63 6.14
C PHE A 232 10.79 8.72 5.81
N PHE A 233 9.55 8.31 5.50
CA PHE A 233 8.50 9.27 5.19
C PHE A 233 8.01 10.03 6.42
N SER A 234 8.11 9.46 7.63
CA SER A 234 7.84 10.19 8.87
C SER A 234 8.84 11.33 9.05
N ALA A 235 10.13 11.12 8.80
CA ALA A 235 11.14 12.19 8.83
C ALA A 235 10.82 13.29 7.82
N LEU A 236 10.56 12.90 6.56
CA LEU A 236 10.27 13.85 5.48
C LEU A 236 9.02 14.70 5.77
N THR A 237 7.93 14.05 6.21
CA THR A 237 6.68 14.75 6.53
C THR A 237 6.79 15.56 7.82
N GLY A 238 7.59 15.14 8.80
CA GLY A 238 7.89 15.91 10.00
C GLY A 238 8.58 17.25 9.65
N VAL A 239 9.65 17.19 8.86
CA VAL A 239 10.34 18.39 8.36
C VAL A 239 9.42 19.27 7.52
N LEU A 240 8.63 18.67 6.62
CA LEU A 240 7.66 19.40 5.80
C LEU A 240 6.62 20.13 6.66
N ARG A 241 6.09 19.47 7.70
CA ARG A 241 5.15 20.08 8.66
C ARG A 241 5.75 21.29 9.35
N GLU A 242 6.98 21.19 9.82
CA GLU A 242 7.69 22.29 10.48
C GLU A 242 7.89 23.48 9.53
N ILE A 243 8.29 23.22 8.28
CA ILE A 243 8.43 24.24 7.26
C ILE A 243 7.08 24.94 6.99
N LEU A 244 6.03 24.16 6.73
CA LEU A 244 4.70 24.69 6.45
C LEU A 244 4.17 25.56 7.61
N SER A 245 4.40 25.13 8.86
CA SER A 245 3.99 25.90 10.04
C SER A 245 4.72 27.25 10.14
N ARG A 246 6.02 27.28 9.84
CA ARG A 246 6.82 28.54 9.86
C ARG A 246 6.39 29.54 8.78
N PHE A 247 5.91 29.04 7.65
CA PHE A 247 5.38 29.88 6.57
C PHE A 247 3.90 30.26 6.75
N GLY A 248 3.27 29.86 7.86
CA GLY A 248 1.86 30.17 8.12
C GLY A 248 0.91 29.55 7.10
N ALA A 249 1.27 28.37 6.55
CA ALA A 249 0.43 27.70 5.55
C ALA A 249 -0.93 27.33 6.14
N ASN A 250 -1.97 27.38 5.32
CA ASN A 250 -3.32 26.97 5.72
C ASN A 250 -3.32 25.52 6.19
N GLU A 251 -3.98 25.24 7.33
CA GLU A 251 -3.98 23.94 7.95
C GLU A 251 -4.50 22.83 7.03
N ALA A 252 -5.58 23.09 6.28
CA ALA A 252 -6.15 22.12 5.36
C ALA A 252 -5.19 21.79 4.20
N VAL A 253 -4.50 22.82 3.66
CA VAL A 253 -3.48 22.62 2.61
C VAL A 253 -2.29 21.85 3.17
N SER A 254 -1.83 22.19 4.36
CA SER A 254 -0.73 21.48 5.03
C SER A 254 -1.08 20.01 5.26
N ALA A 255 -2.25 19.73 5.81
CA ALA A 255 -2.71 18.37 6.07
C ALA A 255 -2.89 17.56 4.77
N ALA A 256 -3.42 18.17 3.70
CA ALA A 256 -3.53 17.55 2.39
C ALA A 256 -2.16 17.20 1.79
N LEU A 257 -1.19 18.11 1.89
CA LEU A 257 0.19 17.88 1.44
C LEU A 257 0.86 16.74 2.25
N LEU A 258 0.71 16.73 3.57
CA LEU A 258 1.22 15.63 4.39
C LEU A 258 0.61 14.30 3.97
N GLY A 259 -0.71 14.26 3.73
CA GLY A 259 -1.43 13.07 3.27
C GLY A 259 -1.05 12.63 1.84
N PHE A 260 -0.63 13.56 0.99
CA PHE A 260 -0.08 13.21 -0.32
C PHE A 260 1.21 12.38 -0.20
N PHE A 261 2.07 12.71 0.75
CA PHE A 261 3.31 11.97 1.00
C PHE A 261 3.10 10.73 1.86
N GLU A 262 2.35 10.85 2.97
CA GLU A 262 2.18 9.75 3.93
C GLU A 262 0.72 9.73 4.45
N MET A 263 0.07 8.58 4.26
CA MET A 263 -1.35 8.41 4.53
C MET A 263 -1.70 8.59 6.02
N THR A 264 -0.96 7.96 6.92
CA THR A 264 -1.31 7.89 8.35
C THR A 264 -1.21 9.26 9.02
N GLY A 265 -0.09 9.94 8.83
CA GLY A 265 0.12 11.29 9.33
C GLY A 265 -0.82 12.32 8.69
N GLY A 266 -1.09 12.16 7.39
CA GLY A 266 -2.04 12.99 6.67
C GLY A 266 -3.47 12.86 7.20
N VAL A 267 -3.95 11.63 7.39
CA VAL A 267 -5.28 11.39 7.96
C VAL A 267 -5.37 11.90 9.41
N SER A 268 -4.31 11.74 10.18
CA SER A 268 -4.23 12.32 11.53
C SER A 268 -4.29 13.85 11.49
N ALA A 269 -3.61 14.49 10.56
CA ALA A 269 -3.63 15.94 10.43
C ALA A 269 -5.01 16.46 9.98
N VAL A 270 -5.70 15.79 9.05
CA VAL A 270 -7.04 16.24 8.61
C VAL A 270 -8.10 15.97 9.66
N SER A 271 -7.92 15.02 10.58
CA SER A 271 -8.92 14.72 11.63
C SER A 271 -9.14 15.87 12.61
N THR A 272 -8.20 16.83 12.70
CA THR A 272 -8.31 18.03 13.52
C THR A 272 -9.09 19.17 12.84
N LEU A 273 -9.39 19.04 11.56
CA LEU A 273 -10.11 20.05 10.79
C LEU A 273 -11.63 19.95 11.03
N SER A 274 -12.34 21.03 10.69
CA SER A 274 -13.80 21.05 10.80
C SER A 274 -14.48 20.10 9.82
N LEU A 275 -15.65 19.57 10.21
CA LEU A 275 -16.57 18.83 9.34
C LEU A 275 -17.26 19.78 8.34
N PRO A 276 -17.57 19.31 7.12
CA PRO A 276 -17.31 17.98 6.53
C PRO A 276 -15.92 17.87 5.85
N LEU A 277 -15.15 18.94 5.82
CA LEU A 277 -13.86 19.02 5.07
C LEU A 277 -12.89 17.90 5.51
N SER A 278 -12.79 17.67 6.83
CA SER A 278 -11.94 16.61 7.40
C SER A 278 -12.28 15.23 6.83
N CYS A 279 -13.56 14.88 6.72
CA CYS A 279 -14.01 13.60 6.18
C CYS A 279 -13.69 13.43 4.69
N LEU A 280 -13.86 14.51 3.91
CA LEU A 280 -13.57 14.49 2.47
C LEU A 280 -12.07 14.40 2.19
N LEU A 281 -11.26 15.14 2.93
CA LEU A 281 -9.80 15.05 2.81
C LEU A 281 -9.28 13.68 3.27
N ALA A 282 -9.83 13.11 4.36
CA ALA A 282 -9.50 11.76 4.77
C ALA A 282 -9.84 10.74 3.68
N ALA A 283 -11.00 10.87 3.02
CA ALA A 283 -11.38 10.01 1.90
C ALA A 283 -10.41 10.14 0.71
N ALA A 284 -10.00 11.36 0.38
CA ALA A 284 -9.02 11.62 -0.68
C ALA A 284 -7.67 10.97 -0.37
N ILE A 285 -7.14 11.19 0.84
CA ILE A 285 -5.85 10.65 1.30
C ILE A 285 -5.88 9.12 1.33
N VAL A 286 -6.95 8.53 1.85
CA VAL A 286 -7.13 7.07 1.91
C VAL A 286 -7.20 6.46 0.52
N GLY A 287 -7.94 7.07 -0.40
CA GLY A 287 -8.05 6.63 -1.80
C GLY A 287 -6.72 6.73 -2.55
N TRP A 288 -5.96 7.80 -2.34
CA TRP A 288 -4.61 7.99 -2.87
C TRP A 288 -3.60 7.04 -2.22
N SER A 289 -3.71 6.79 -0.93
CA SER A 289 -2.83 5.94 -0.10
C SER A 289 -1.46 6.56 0.27
N GLY A 290 -1.10 7.73 -0.23
CA GLY A 290 0.19 8.38 0.00
C GLY A 290 1.36 7.83 -0.82
N LEU A 291 2.33 8.66 -1.12
CA LEU A 291 3.55 8.27 -1.85
C LEU A 291 4.34 7.17 -1.12
N SER A 292 4.36 7.17 0.21
CA SER A 292 5.01 6.14 1.02
C SER A 292 4.54 4.74 0.62
N VAL A 293 3.22 4.51 0.51
CA VAL A 293 2.65 3.22 0.10
C VAL A 293 2.96 2.90 -1.36
N HIS A 294 2.99 3.91 -2.24
CA HIS A 294 3.35 3.69 -3.64
C HIS A 294 4.80 3.22 -3.79
N PHE A 295 5.74 3.84 -3.09
CA PHE A 295 7.13 3.39 -3.08
C PHE A 295 7.29 2.01 -2.46
N GLN A 296 6.54 1.69 -1.40
CA GLN A 296 6.51 0.35 -0.84
C GLN A 296 6.01 -0.68 -1.86
N MET A 297 4.94 -0.36 -2.60
CA MET A 297 4.42 -1.24 -3.67
C MET A 297 5.47 -1.44 -4.77
N ILE A 298 6.13 -0.37 -5.22
CA ILE A 298 7.20 -0.44 -6.22
C ILE A 298 8.36 -1.30 -5.69
N GLY A 299 8.75 -1.12 -4.42
CA GLY A 299 9.78 -1.93 -3.77
C GLY A 299 9.41 -3.42 -3.72
N LEU A 300 8.15 -3.77 -3.44
CA LEU A 300 7.67 -5.15 -3.49
C LEU A 300 7.70 -5.75 -4.90
N CYS A 301 7.51 -4.92 -5.95
CA CYS A 301 7.67 -5.38 -7.32
C CYS A 301 9.11 -5.79 -7.65
N GLY A 302 10.10 -5.16 -7.01
CA GLY A 302 11.53 -5.45 -7.22
C GLY A 302 11.91 -5.34 -8.70
N GLU A 303 12.61 -6.36 -9.23
CA GLU A 303 13.02 -6.42 -10.63
C GLU A 303 11.88 -6.71 -11.62
N LYS A 304 10.67 -7.03 -11.11
CA LYS A 304 9.50 -7.26 -11.95
C LYS A 304 9.02 -5.91 -12.50
N ARG A 305 9.32 -5.63 -13.75
CA ARG A 305 8.96 -4.37 -14.43
C ARG A 305 7.45 -4.30 -14.66
N MET A 306 6.67 -3.92 -13.63
CA MET A 306 5.23 -3.69 -13.72
C MET A 306 4.93 -2.31 -14.30
N ALA A 307 3.83 -2.19 -15.04
CA ALA A 307 3.39 -0.91 -15.59
C ALA A 307 2.82 -0.02 -14.46
N LEU A 308 3.53 1.07 -14.14
CA LEU A 308 3.15 1.97 -13.04
C LEU A 308 2.07 2.98 -13.45
N ALA A 309 2.01 3.38 -14.72
CA ALA A 309 1.05 4.39 -15.16
C ALA A 309 -0.42 4.00 -14.90
N PRO A 310 -0.91 2.80 -15.25
CA PRO A 310 -2.27 2.39 -14.93
C PRO A 310 -2.50 2.28 -13.41
N TYR A 311 -1.48 1.88 -12.65
CA TYR A 311 -1.55 1.84 -11.20
C TYR A 311 -1.78 3.24 -10.61
N PHE A 312 -0.97 4.25 -10.96
CA PHE A 312 -1.16 5.61 -10.45
C PHE A 312 -2.49 6.22 -10.91
N ALA A 313 -2.87 6.00 -12.16
CA ALA A 313 -4.17 6.45 -12.67
C ALA A 313 -5.33 5.83 -11.88
N SER A 314 -5.24 4.54 -11.54
CA SER A 314 -6.24 3.86 -10.71
C SER A 314 -6.33 4.44 -9.30
N LYS A 315 -5.20 4.82 -8.68
CA LYS A 315 -5.19 5.44 -7.36
C LYS A 315 -5.82 6.83 -7.34
N LEU A 316 -5.55 7.65 -8.35
CA LEU A 316 -6.21 8.94 -8.51
C LEU A 316 -7.73 8.78 -8.71
N ALA A 317 -8.13 7.83 -9.57
CA ALA A 317 -9.55 7.53 -9.78
C ALA A 317 -10.21 7.01 -8.49
N THR A 318 -9.53 6.15 -7.72
CA THR A 318 -10.02 5.66 -6.44
C THR A 318 -10.17 6.80 -5.45
N ALA A 319 -9.22 7.73 -5.37
CA ALA A 319 -9.32 8.91 -4.50
C ALA A 319 -10.53 9.78 -4.84
N ALA A 320 -10.73 10.09 -6.12
CA ALA A 320 -11.87 10.89 -6.57
C ALA A 320 -13.22 10.20 -6.28
N LEU A 321 -13.32 8.90 -6.59
CA LEU A 321 -14.55 8.13 -6.30
C LEU A 321 -14.80 8.00 -4.80
N ASN A 322 -13.77 7.80 -4.00
CA ASN A 322 -13.90 7.68 -2.55
C ASN A 322 -14.42 8.97 -1.93
N VAL A 323 -13.92 10.13 -2.37
CA VAL A 323 -14.45 11.45 -1.97
C VAL A 323 -15.92 11.57 -2.33
N ALA A 324 -16.30 11.23 -3.57
CA ALA A 324 -17.70 11.31 -4.01
C ALA A 324 -18.62 10.39 -3.19
N LEU A 325 -18.19 9.14 -2.95
CA LEU A 325 -18.97 8.18 -2.17
C LEU A 325 -19.09 8.58 -0.70
N VAL A 326 -18.04 9.11 -0.09
CA VAL A 326 -18.08 9.64 1.28
C VAL A 326 -18.96 10.87 1.35
N ALA A 327 -18.89 11.80 0.38
CA ALA A 327 -19.78 12.96 0.32
C ALA A 327 -21.26 12.53 0.24
N ILE A 328 -21.59 11.58 -0.64
CA ILE A 328 -22.94 11.01 -0.75
C ILE A 328 -23.35 10.32 0.56
N GLY A 329 -22.48 9.48 1.13
CA GLY A 329 -22.74 8.80 2.39
C GLY A 329 -22.99 9.78 3.55
N MET A 330 -22.20 10.84 3.65
CA MET A 330 -22.39 11.91 4.64
C MET A 330 -23.71 12.66 4.45
N SER A 331 -24.12 12.92 3.21
CA SER A 331 -25.41 13.58 2.93
C SER A 331 -26.62 12.70 3.25
N LEU A 332 -26.52 11.38 3.06
CA LEU A 332 -27.60 10.43 3.30
C LEU A 332 -27.70 9.96 4.76
N LEU A 333 -26.57 9.86 5.43
CA LEU A 333 -26.43 9.25 6.75
C LEU A 333 -25.93 10.24 7.82
N GLY A 334 -25.70 11.51 7.47
CA GLY A 334 -25.03 12.49 8.33
C GLY A 334 -25.65 12.64 9.72
N GLU A 335 -26.96 12.61 9.83
CA GLU A 335 -27.67 12.65 11.13
C GLU A 335 -27.45 11.39 11.98
N LYS A 336 -27.07 10.27 11.36
CA LYS A 336 -26.84 8.98 12.03
C LYS A 336 -25.37 8.76 12.39
N ILE A 337 -24.44 9.53 11.78
CA ILE A 337 -23.01 9.42 12.02
C ILE A 337 -22.66 10.33 13.19
N ALA A 338 -22.57 9.76 14.39
CA ALA A 338 -22.14 10.49 15.57
C ALA A 338 -20.62 10.63 15.57
N PHE A 339 -20.13 11.85 15.79
CA PHE A 339 -18.74 12.17 16.04
C PHE A 339 -18.61 12.54 17.53
N ALA A 340 -17.87 11.71 18.28
CA ALA A 340 -17.50 12.04 19.65
C ALA A 340 -16.17 12.82 19.65
N THR A 341 -16.01 13.76 20.57
CA THR A 341 -14.70 14.35 20.82
C THR A 341 -13.72 13.25 21.20
N PRO A 342 -12.58 13.11 20.50
CA PRO A 342 -11.58 12.11 20.84
C PRO A 342 -11.13 12.30 22.29
N SER A 343 -11.41 11.35 23.15
CA SER A 343 -11.21 11.47 24.61
C SER A 343 -9.77 11.18 25.06
N ALA A 344 -8.85 10.89 24.15
CA ALA A 344 -7.42 10.69 24.43
C ALA A 344 -6.59 10.84 23.15
N PRO A 345 -5.27 11.15 23.24
CA PRO A 345 -4.38 11.00 22.10
C PRO A 345 -4.51 9.55 21.58
N PRO A 346 -4.41 9.34 20.26
CA PRO A 346 -4.68 8.03 19.68
C PRO A 346 -3.75 6.99 20.31
N VAL A 347 -4.27 6.27 21.27
CA VAL A 347 -3.70 5.01 21.69
C VAL A 347 -3.99 4.11 20.49
N PHE A 348 -2.98 3.90 19.67
CA PHE A 348 -3.05 2.87 18.63
C PHE A 348 -3.27 1.56 19.37
N LEU A 349 -4.55 1.20 19.49
CA LEU A 349 -5.00 0.10 20.31
C LEU A 349 -4.29 -1.17 19.87
N THR A 350 -3.78 -1.92 20.82
CA THR A 350 -3.51 -3.34 20.68
C THR A 350 -4.59 -3.96 19.79
N PRO A 351 -4.24 -4.80 18.83
CA PRO A 351 -5.21 -5.37 17.90
C PRO A 351 -6.26 -6.17 18.68
N THR A 352 -7.36 -5.52 19.04
CA THR A 352 -8.52 -6.23 19.49
C THR A 352 -9.00 -7.06 18.32
N VAL A 353 -8.94 -8.39 18.49
CA VAL A 353 -9.49 -9.36 17.54
C VAL A 353 -10.97 -8.99 17.35
N THR A 354 -11.25 -8.26 16.30
CA THR A 354 -12.64 -7.85 16.01
C THR A 354 -13.45 -9.09 15.61
N PRO A 355 -14.77 -9.11 15.83
CA PRO A 355 -15.65 -10.20 15.38
C PRO A 355 -15.47 -10.54 13.90
N VAL A 356 -15.04 -9.57 13.08
CA VAL A 356 -14.71 -9.78 11.66
C VAL A 356 -13.51 -10.72 11.48
N HIS A 357 -12.49 -10.64 12.33
CA HIS A 357 -11.35 -11.57 12.31
C HIS A 357 -11.78 -12.97 12.78
N LEU A 358 -12.67 -13.04 13.79
CA LEU A 358 -13.23 -14.32 14.26
C LEU A 358 -14.19 -14.92 13.21
N LEU A 359 -14.96 -14.09 12.51
CA LEU A 359 -15.82 -14.53 11.41
C LEU A 359 -15.00 -15.05 10.23
N SER A 360 -13.87 -14.41 9.91
CA SER A 360 -12.93 -14.86 8.89
C SER A 360 -12.34 -16.22 9.24
N VAL A 361 -11.97 -16.44 10.51
CA VAL A 361 -11.46 -17.72 11.03
C VAL A 361 -12.57 -18.76 11.10
N ALA A 362 -13.80 -18.38 11.50
CA ALA A 362 -14.95 -19.29 11.57
C ALA A 362 -15.42 -19.75 10.18
N VAL A 363 -15.43 -18.86 9.19
CA VAL A 363 -15.72 -19.22 7.78
C VAL A 363 -14.65 -20.16 7.24
N LEU A 364 -13.38 -19.96 7.61
CA LEU A 364 -12.27 -20.88 7.31
C LEU A 364 -12.50 -22.26 7.95
N ALA A 365 -12.86 -22.30 9.23
CA ALA A 365 -13.07 -23.56 9.97
C ALA A 365 -14.30 -24.34 9.46
N LEU A 366 -15.39 -23.64 9.11
CA LEU A 366 -16.62 -24.26 8.60
C LEU A 366 -16.48 -24.72 7.14
N GLY A 367 -15.67 -24.00 6.31
CA GLY A 367 -15.37 -24.41 4.94
C GLY A 367 -14.54 -25.69 4.85
N VAL A 368 -13.66 -25.92 5.82
CA VAL A 368 -12.84 -27.14 5.91
C VAL A 368 -13.67 -28.36 6.34
N ARG A 369 -14.64 -28.20 7.25
CA ARG A 369 -15.49 -29.32 7.73
C ARG A 369 -16.40 -29.93 6.65
N LYS A 370 -16.76 -29.20 5.61
CA LYS A 370 -17.66 -29.65 4.53
C LYS A 370 -16.96 -30.46 3.43
N LYS A 371 -15.65 -30.62 3.46
CA LYS A 371 -14.85 -31.32 2.41
C LYS A 371 -14.09 -32.55 2.93
N VAL A 372 -14.25 -32.91 4.20
CA VAL A 372 -13.67 -34.12 4.83
C VAL A 372 -14.75 -35.17 5.11
N ARG A 373 -15.95 -34.99 4.57
CA ARG A 373 -16.99 -36.05 4.49
C ARG A 373 -17.28 -36.41 3.05
#